data_e2c9a615551f532f298c1cf67e7e8426
#
_entry.id   e2c9a615551f532f298c1cf67e7e8426
#
_cell.length_a   1.000
_cell.length_b   1.000
_cell.length_c   1.000
_cell.angle_alpha   90.00
_cell.angle_beta   90.00
_cell.angle_gamma   90.00
#
_symmetry.space_group_name_H-M   'P 1'
#
loop_
_entity.id
_entity.type
_entity.pdbx_description
1 polymer ?
#
loop_
_entity_poly.entity_id
_entity_poly.type
_entity_poly.pdbx_seq_one_letter_code
_entity_poly.pdbx_strand_id
1 'polypeptide(L)' 'MTQDSGSIKELLLGENEEYRKLDAQHHEFDDRLRTLTDKPVLSDAEQLEETTLKKKKLQVKDRMEAIARQAAHP' A
#
# COMPACT_ATOMS: atom_id res chain seq x y z
N MET A 1 -6.29 -10.79 20.23
CA MET A 1 -5.86 -10.95 19.72
C MET A 1 -5.44 -10.76 18.73
N THR A 2 -5.27 -10.63 18.45
CA THR A 2 -5.02 -10.75 17.73
C THR A 2 -4.19 -10.62 16.99
N GLN A 3 -3.65 -10.58 16.80
CA GLN A 3 -2.75 -10.60 16.18
C GLN A 3 -2.35 -11.05 15.06
N ASP A 4 -2.79 -11.37 14.73
CA ASP A 4 -2.57 -12.36 13.71
C ASP A 4 -2.37 -11.75 12.34
N SER A 5 -3.01 -10.63 12.03
CA SER A 5 -2.78 -9.93 10.77
C SER A 5 -1.34 -9.42 10.68
N GLY A 6 -0.73 -9.06 11.80
CA GLY A 6 0.67 -8.68 11.83
C GLY A 6 1.59 -9.86 11.52
N SER A 7 1.29 -11.03 12.10
CA SER A 7 2.07 -12.23 11.85
C SER A 7 1.96 -12.69 10.40
N ILE A 8 0.76 -12.62 9.83
CA ILE A 8 0.55 -12.99 8.43
C ILE A 8 1.31 -12.04 7.52
N LYS A 9 1.30 -10.75 7.82
CA LYS A 9 2.01 -9.76 7.04
C LYS A 9 3.52 -10.04 7.04
N GLU A 10 4.08 -10.32 8.22
CA GLU A 10 5.50 -10.63 8.33
C GLU A 10 5.86 -11.87 7.53
N LEU A 11 5.04 -12.91 7.62
CA LEU A 11 5.25 -14.13 6.88
C LEU A 11 5.23 -13.87 5.37
N LEU A 12 4.25 -13.12 4.90
CA LEU A 12 4.12 -12.81 3.49
C LEU A 12 5.28 -11.96 2.97
N LEU A 13 5.76 -11.02 3.76
CA LEU A 13 6.92 -10.21 3.38
C LEU A 13 8.17 -11.07 3.20
N GLY A 14 8.28 -12.16 3.97
CA GLY A 14 9.40 -13.08 3.85
C GLY A 14 9.25 -14.13 2.76
N GLU A 15 8.03 -14.54 2.43
CA GLU A 15 7.79 -15.70 1.57
C GLU A 15 7.10 -15.39 0.25
N ASN A 16 6.35 -14.29 0.17
CA ASN A 16 5.58 -13.96 -1.02
C ASN A 16 6.20 -12.75 -1.72
N GLU A 17 6.80 -13.01 -2.89
CA GLU A 17 7.48 -11.95 -3.63
C GLU A 17 6.51 -10.89 -4.13
N GLU A 18 5.33 -11.30 -4.57
CA GLU A 18 4.31 -10.34 -5.03
C GLU A 18 3.91 -9.41 -3.89
N TYR A 19 3.64 -9.98 -2.71
CA TYR A 19 3.26 -9.18 -1.55
C TYR A 19 4.35 -8.18 -1.17
N ARG A 20 5.60 -8.61 -1.22
CA ARG A 20 6.74 -7.76 -0.89
C ARG A 20 6.85 -6.58 -1.86
N LYS A 21 6.65 -6.83 -3.15
CA LYS A 21 6.66 -5.78 -4.16
C LYS A 21 5.52 -4.80 -3.96
N LEU A 22 4.34 -5.31 -3.65
CA LEU A 22 3.17 -4.47 -3.38
C LEU A 22 3.38 -3.60 -2.15
N ASP A 23 3.99 -4.16 -1.11
CA ASP A 23 4.29 -3.42 0.10
C ASP A 23 5.26 -2.26 -0.21
N ALA A 24 6.29 -2.50 -1.01
CA ALA A 24 7.22 -1.48 -1.42
C ALA A 24 6.52 -0.36 -2.21
N GLN A 25 5.65 -0.74 -3.14
CA GLN A 25 4.88 0.23 -3.91
C GLN A 25 3.96 1.06 -3.02
N HIS A 26 3.30 0.41 -2.07
CA HIS A 26 2.43 1.09 -1.13
C HIS A 26 3.19 2.16 -0.35
N HIS A 27 4.39 1.84 0.11
CA HIS A 27 5.22 2.78 0.83
C HIS A 27 5.67 3.94 -0.05
N GLU A 28 6.03 3.67 -1.31
CA GLU A 28 6.41 4.72 -2.24
C GLU A 28 5.27 5.69 -2.49
N PHE A 29 4.07 5.17 -2.72
CA PHE A 29 2.90 6.01 -2.94
C PHE A 29 2.59 6.85 -1.70
N ASP A 30 2.69 6.24 -0.53
CA ASP A 30 2.42 6.92 0.73
C ASP A 30 3.42 8.05 0.99
N ASP A 31 4.70 7.81 0.74
CA ASP A 31 5.74 8.82 0.90
C ASP A 31 5.51 10.00 -0.04
N ARG A 32 5.18 9.72 -1.30
CA ARG A 32 4.93 10.79 -2.26
C ARG A 32 3.67 11.58 -1.89
N LEU A 33 2.62 10.89 -1.47
CA LEU A 33 1.40 11.55 -1.01
C LEU A 33 1.67 12.46 0.19
N ARG A 34 2.51 12.02 1.10
CA ARG A 34 2.87 12.83 2.26
C ARG A 34 3.60 14.09 1.83
N THR A 35 4.52 13.99 0.88
CA THR A 35 5.22 15.15 0.32
C THR A 35 4.23 16.14 -0.29
N LEU A 36 3.25 15.64 -1.06
CA LEU A 36 2.24 16.50 -1.67
C LEU A 36 1.35 17.15 -0.62
N THR A 37 0.96 16.38 0.41
CA THR A 37 0.10 16.89 1.47
C THR A 37 0.77 18.02 2.26
N ASP A 38 2.09 17.97 2.40
CA ASP A 38 2.84 18.99 3.14
C ASP A 38 2.97 20.31 2.38
N LYS A 39 2.65 20.34 1.10
CA LYS A 39 2.72 21.58 0.32
C LYS A 39 1.51 22.45 0.61
N PRO A 40 1.69 23.76 0.80
CA PRO A 40 0.57 24.65 1.06
C PRO A 40 -0.36 24.80 -0.16
N VAL A 41 0.18 24.71 -1.36
CA VAL A 41 -0.60 24.80 -2.60
C VAL A 41 -0.06 23.78 -3.59
N LEU A 42 -0.96 23.06 -4.23
CA LEU A 42 -0.61 22.09 -5.26
C LEU A 42 -0.88 22.68 -6.63
N SER A 43 0.03 22.45 -7.57
CA SER A 43 -0.22 22.76 -8.98
C SER A 43 -1.29 21.80 -9.53
N ASP A 44 -1.83 22.12 -10.72
CA ASP A 44 -2.82 21.23 -11.35
C ASP A 44 -2.24 19.85 -11.60
N ALA A 45 -0.99 19.77 -12.03
CA ALA A 45 -0.31 18.51 -12.25
C ALA A 45 -0.16 17.72 -10.94
N GLU A 46 0.16 18.42 -9.86
CA GLU A 46 0.31 17.78 -8.56
C GLU A 46 -1.03 17.29 -7.99
N GLN A 47 -2.11 18.05 -8.24
CA GLN A 47 -3.45 17.61 -7.84
C GLN A 47 -3.84 16.32 -8.57
N LEU A 48 -3.52 16.26 -9.86
CA LEU A 48 -3.78 15.06 -10.64
C LEU A 48 -2.94 13.89 -10.13
N GLU A 49 -1.69 14.14 -9.83
CA GLU A 49 -0.80 13.13 -9.26
C GLU A 49 -1.35 12.60 -7.94
N GLU A 50 -1.82 13.49 -7.07
CA GLU A 50 -2.40 13.09 -5.79
C GLU A 50 -3.58 12.14 -5.97
N THR A 51 -4.50 12.49 -6.86
CA THR A 51 -5.66 11.66 -7.15
C THR A 51 -5.25 10.29 -7.69
N THR A 52 -4.30 10.29 -8.62
CA THR A 52 -3.79 9.05 -9.23
C THR A 52 -3.12 8.16 -8.20
N LEU A 53 -2.29 8.75 -7.33
CA LEU A 53 -1.59 8.00 -6.29
C LEU A 53 -2.56 7.39 -5.28
N LYS A 54 -3.60 8.12 -4.91
CA LYS A 54 -4.61 7.59 -3.99
C LYS A 54 -5.31 6.38 -4.58
N LYS A 55 -5.64 6.42 -5.88
CA LYS A 55 -6.25 5.27 -6.56
C LYS A 55 -5.31 4.09 -6.61
N LYS A 56 -4.04 4.32 -6.97
CA LYS A 56 -3.04 3.27 -7.05
C LYS A 56 -2.78 2.65 -5.68
N LYS A 57 -2.69 3.49 -4.65
CA LYS A 57 -2.48 3.02 -3.29
C LYS A 57 -3.61 2.11 -2.85
N LEU A 58 -4.85 2.48 -3.15
CA LEU A 58 -6.02 1.67 -2.82
C LEU A 58 -6.00 0.34 -3.55
N GLN A 59 -5.66 0.35 -4.85
CA GLN A 59 -5.58 -0.89 -5.63
C GLN A 59 -4.52 -1.84 -5.07
N VAL A 60 -3.36 -1.30 -4.72
CA VAL A 60 -2.27 -2.09 -4.13
C VAL A 60 -2.72 -2.67 -2.79
N LYS A 61 -3.35 -1.85 -1.95
CA LYS A 61 -3.83 -2.30 -0.65
C LYS A 61 -4.87 -3.41 -0.80
N ASP A 62 -5.80 -3.25 -1.74
CA ASP A 62 -6.84 -4.28 -1.97
C ASP A 62 -6.21 -5.60 -2.39
N ARG A 63 -5.18 -5.55 -3.25
CA ARG A 63 -4.49 -6.77 -3.66
C ARG A 63 -3.74 -7.41 -2.51
N MET A 64 -3.08 -6.59 -1.68
CA MET A 64 -2.38 -7.09 -0.50
C MET A 64 -3.36 -7.77 0.46
N GLU A 65 -4.53 -7.17 0.66
CA GLU A 65 -5.55 -7.76 1.52
C GLU A 65 -6.05 -9.09 0.96
N ALA A 66 -6.22 -9.18 -0.36
CA ALA A 66 -6.64 -10.44 -0.99
C ALA A 66 -5.61 -11.54 -0.77
N ILE A 67 -4.32 -11.22 -0.94
CA ILE A 67 -3.25 -12.17 -0.71
C ILE A 67 -3.22 -12.61 0.75
N ALA A 68 -3.34 -11.66 1.68
CA ALA A 68 -3.35 -11.97 3.10
C ALA A 68 -4.53 -12.84 3.49
N ARG A 69 -5.69 -12.56 2.89
CA ARG A 69 -6.90 -13.34 3.16
C ARG A 69 -6.75 -14.77 2.67
N GLN A 70 -6.16 -14.96 1.50
CA GLN A 70 -5.90 -16.30 0.97
C GLN A 70 -4.91 -17.05 1.86
N ALA A 71 -3.88 -16.37 2.35
CA ALA A 71 -2.89 -17.00 3.23
C ALA A 71 -3.49 -17.39 4.57
N ALA A 72 -4.49 -16.65 5.04
CA ALA A 72 -5.14 -16.92 6.32
C ALA A 72 -6.16 -18.06 6.24
N HIS A 73 -6.59 -18.45 5.03
CA HIS A 73 -7.55 -19.55 4.83
C HIS A 73 -6.84 -20.73 4.20
N PRO A 74 -6.82 -21.86 4.89
CA PRO A 74 -6.21 -23.09 4.35
C PRO A 74 -6.99 -23.61 3.15
#